data_395ddc117adf25979f57be723ac50d7c
#
_entry.id   395ddc117adf25979f57be723ac50d7c
#
_cell.length_a   1.000
_cell.length_b   1.000
_cell.length_c   1.000
_cell.angle_alpha   90.00
_cell.angle_beta   90.00
_cell.angle_gamma   90.00
#
_symmetry.space_group_name_H-M   'P 1'
#
loop_
_entity.id
_entity.type
_entity.pdbx_description
1 polymer ?
#
loop_
_entity_poly.entity_id
_entity_poly.type
_entity_poly.pdbx_seq_one_letter_code
_entity_poly.pdbx_strand_id
1 'polypeptide(L)'
;LYAAAAWLLFAHLSLFDTGRVPGCACEDPINQVWFLAFAREQLAAGHISPWTDLMGYPAGFNAAGSASFPLLGLLAAPITSAVGPVGAYNFLLRLGLFVSALSGWFVLRRLVASSFAAGVGGLVYGFSPYVIHVVQFHMFLAWVPLPPIILYLLYDQIAEAHGTPWKTGVAVGLLIAAQYLIDAEIAASVVVIAVIGGVVIAAGRTIGGYPVAAGLRSAGAVSIIAVIVAAVVLAYPIWQFLYGPQHVGAIVAGKSSGVPAVTTLLAPSAPNVAGNLSGNVNNLAGNLGLLSTPYAGLFGGIGYLGPMLIVSMICTTIRNRGRTLVWAAAVLLVVSWILALGPYLTGTESVSGISLPMRWILCLPALRGLVAGRLTLYMWLAVAVLVSIAIDEFLARVTRASTSSHAARRYSGHHAGSESNVTAPVSSTTARRAKRQAATQRRMLWASGVVATLAVAGLILVAPDGRIQDDPTGASKPFLAHRIQAQIPSDGLVLTYPYPTFPYDAPMLWQAEDNLRFKLVGGYAKFPGSPVAYLTPPLLQPTAIPCFLSQAEFPAPDWHSTILGGCPLAQINLTPWLLRDFVNTNHVSAIVLQRAGADPERVIQLVTATYGQPAESRRFLAWRT
;
A
#
# COMPACT_ATOMS: atom_id res chain seq x y z
N LEU A 1 -13.19 2.11 17.55
CA LEU A 1 -13.51 1.20 16.47
C LEU A 1 -12.30 0.91 15.57
N TYR A 2 -11.70 1.92 14.90
CA TYR A 2 -10.59 1.72 13.96
C TYR A 2 -9.35 1.09 14.60
N ALA A 3 -8.96 1.54 15.79
CA ALA A 3 -7.86 0.93 16.53
C ALA A 3 -8.13 -0.54 16.86
N ALA A 4 -9.36 -0.87 17.25
CA ALA A 4 -9.75 -2.25 17.50
C ALA A 4 -9.74 -3.10 16.22
N ALA A 5 -10.20 -2.55 15.09
CA ALA A 5 -10.17 -3.24 13.80
C ALA A 5 -8.71 -3.49 13.34
N ALA A 6 -7.83 -2.48 13.46
CA ALA A 6 -6.41 -2.62 13.13
C ALA A 6 -5.69 -3.62 14.06
N TRP A 7 -6.09 -3.67 15.33
CA TRP A 7 -5.60 -4.68 16.26
C TRP A 7 -6.05 -6.07 15.88
N LEU A 8 -7.35 -6.27 15.61
CA LEU A 8 -7.93 -7.58 15.29
C LEU A 8 -7.33 -8.18 14.02
N LEU A 9 -7.00 -7.35 13.03
CA LEU A 9 -6.38 -7.81 11.78
C LEU A 9 -5.02 -8.51 12.01
N PHE A 10 -4.28 -8.09 13.03
CA PHE A 10 -2.98 -8.63 13.43
C PHE A 10 -3.01 -9.19 14.87
N ALA A 11 -4.17 -9.72 15.33
CA ALA A 11 -4.37 -10.14 16.72
C ALA A 11 -3.41 -11.26 17.19
N HIS A 12 -2.85 -12.01 16.24
CA HIS A 12 -1.87 -13.07 16.47
C HIS A 12 -0.46 -12.55 16.79
N LEU A 13 -0.21 -11.24 16.63
CA LEU A 13 1.05 -10.57 16.95
C LEU A 13 0.87 -9.65 18.15
N SER A 14 1.90 -9.50 18.97
CA SER A 14 1.96 -8.42 19.95
C SER A 14 2.09 -7.05 19.21
N LEU A 15 1.79 -5.94 19.92
CA LEU A 15 1.83 -4.60 19.30
C LEU A 15 3.24 -4.25 18.81
N PHE A 16 4.25 -4.65 19.55
CA PHE A 16 5.66 -4.46 19.23
C PHE A 16 6.35 -5.83 19.15
N ASP A 17 5.80 -6.76 18.38
CA ASP A 17 6.43 -8.07 18.20
C ASP A 17 7.81 -7.86 17.55
N THR A 18 8.84 -8.32 18.23
CA THR A 18 10.24 -8.19 17.78
C THR A 18 10.79 -9.46 17.16
N GLY A 19 10.00 -10.54 17.14
CA GLY A 19 10.44 -11.86 16.66
C GLY A 19 9.78 -12.29 15.36
N ARG A 20 8.79 -11.53 14.86
CA ARG A 20 8.01 -11.90 13.69
C ARG A 20 7.73 -10.71 12.80
N VAL A 21 7.93 -10.90 11.50
CA VAL A 21 7.58 -9.92 10.46
C VAL A 21 6.37 -10.46 9.72
N PRO A 22 5.17 -9.88 9.90
CA PRO A 22 3.99 -10.30 9.16
C PRO A 22 4.10 -9.84 7.71
N GLY A 23 3.55 -10.64 6.81
CA GLY A 23 3.52 -10.31 5.40
C GLY A 23 3.49 -11.53 4.51
N CYS A 24 3.91 -11.35 3.27
CA CYS A 24 4.11 -12.46 2.34
C CYS A 24 5.47 -13.14 2.56
N ALA A 25 5.63 -14.32 1.98
CA ALA A 25 6.96 -14.92 1.75
C ALA A 25 7.69 -14.18 0.61
N CYS A 26 7.63 -12.85 0.62
CA CYS A 26 8.28 -11.95 -0.29
C CYS A 26 9.16 -10.99 0.50
N GLU A 27 10.14 -10.45 -0.11
CA GLU A 27 11.28 -9.78 0.49
C GLU A 27 10.99 -8.34 0.91
N ASP A 28 9.89 -7.75 0.40
CA ASP A 28 9.52 -6.36 0.66
C ASP A 28 9.36 -6.00 2.15
N PRO A 29 8.76 -6.84 3.02
CA PRO A 29 8.68 -6.55 4.45
C PRO A 29 10.05 -6.39 5.13
N ILE A 30 11.03 -7.23 4.79
CA ILE A 30 12.40 -7.17 5.35
C ILE A 30 13.11 -5.91 4.85
N ASN A 31 12.97 -5.59 3.57
CA ASN A 31 13.48 -4.35 2.99
C ASN A 31 12.95 -3.12 3.75
N GLN A 32 11.66 -3.11 4.11
CA GLN A 32 11.05 -2.02 4.87
C GLN A 32 11.55 -1.96 6.32
N VAL A 33 11.78 -3.10 6.97
CA VAL A 33 12.42 -3.18 8.30
C VAL A 33 13.81 -2.57 8.23
N TRP A 34 14.57 -2.87 7.16
CA TRP A 34 15.89 -2.29 6.95
C TRP A 34 15.83 -0.76 6.81
N PHE A 35 14.90 -0.22 6.03
CA PHE A 35 14.75 1.24 5.88
C PHE A 35 14.35 1.94 7.19
N LEU A 36 13.63 1.29 8.10
CA LEU A 36 13.37 1.83 9.43
C LEU A 36 14.66 1.92 10.26
N ALA A 37 15.52 0.90 10.21
CA ALA A 37 16.82 0.93 10.85
C ALA A 37 17.72 2.02 10.23
N PHE A 38 17.72 2.14 8.91
CA PHE A 38 18.48 3.14 8.17
C PHE A 38 18.06 4.57 8.52
N ALA A 39 16.76 4.85 8.55
CA ALA A 39 16.25 6.17 8.91
C ALA A 39 16.62 6.56 10.36
N ARG A 40 16.56 5.60 11.29
CA ARG A 40 17.02 5.80 12.67
C ARG A 40 18.52 6.14 12.71
N GLU A 41 19.35 5.41 11.96
CA GLU A 41 20.79 5.65 11.89
C GLU A 41 21.11 7.03 11.34
N GLN A 42 20.45 7.45 10.25
CA GLN A 42 20.56 8.79 9.67
C GLN A 42 20.23 9.89 10.69
N LEU A 43 19.18 9.70 11.46
CA LEU A 43 18.79 10.65 12.50
C LEU A 43 19.81 10.69 13.64
N ALA A 44 20.33 9.55 14.08
CA ALA A 44 21.35 9.45 15.12
C ALA A 44 22.69 10.06 14.69
N ALA A 45 23.04 9.92 13.41
CA ALA A 45 24.25 10.52 12.83
C ALA A 45 24.10 12.03 12.58
N GLY A 46 22.90 12.59 12.74
CA GLY A 46 22.64 14.02 12.56
C GLY A 46 22.70 14.49 11.10
N HIS A 47 22.69 13.59 10.13
CA HIS A 47 22.66 13.92 8.72
C HIS A 47 21.71 13.00 7.95
N ILE A 48 21.05 13.52 6.94
CA ILE A 48 20.13 12.75 6.10
C ILE A 48 20.73 12.68 4.70
N SER A 49 21.25 11.52 4.34
CA SER A 49 21.75 11.21 3.00
C SER A 49 21.02 10.00 2.43
N PRO A 50 20.42 10.07 1.26
CA PRO A 50 19.82 8.89 0.63
C PRO A 50 20.87 7.92 0.09
N TRP A 51 22.13 8.34 -0.12
CA TRP A 51 23.20 7.44 -0.52
C TRP A 51 23.82 6.74 0.69
N THR A 52 24.11 5.45 0.52
CA THR A 52 24.81 4.63 1.52
C THR A 52 25.56 3.48 0.86
N ASP A 53 26.66 3.03 1.48
CA ASP A 53 27.42 1.85 1.11
C ASP A 53 27.20 0.65 2.03
N LEU A 54 26.17 0.72 2.88
CA LEU A 54 25.81 -0.38 3.77
C LEU A 54 25.34 -1.65 3.03
N MET A 55 24.86 -1.49 1.81
CA MET A 55 24.53 -2.58 0.87
C MET A 55 25.15 -2.29 -0.49
N GLY A 56 25.44 -3.36 -1.26
CA GLY A 56 26.04 -3.23 -2.57
C GLY A 56 27.45 -2.60 -2.54
N TYR A 57 28.17 -2.84 -1.45
CA TYR A 57 29.53 -2.33 -1.28
C TYR A 57 30.44 -2.79 -2.45
N PRO A 58 31.39 -1.96 -2.97
CA PRO A 58 31.75 -0.61 -2.48
C PRO A 58 30.92 0.52 -3.12
N ALA A 59 30.20 0.26 -4.17
CA ALA A 59 29.45 1.30 -4.91
C ALA A 59 28.30 1.89 -4.09
N GLY A 60 27.65 1.07 -3.28
CA GLY A 60 26.48 1.45 -2.53
C GLY A 60 25.25 1.66 -3.42
N PHE A 61 24.21 2.25 -2.86
CA PHE A 61 22.99 2.58 -3.58
C PHE A 61 22.37 3.91 -3.12
N ASN A 62 21.43 4.42 -3.91
CA ASN A 62 20.70 5.62 -3.60
C ASN A 62 19.26 5.28 -3.18
N ALA A 63 18.94 5.47 -1.89
CA ALA A 63 17.65 5.20 -1.32
C ALA A 63 16.54 6.11 -1.88
N ALA A 64 16.86 7.28 -2.47
CA ALA A 64 15.87 8.14 -3.12
C ALA A 64 15.20 7.47 -4.33
N GLY A 65 15.87 6.49 -4.97
CA GLY A 65 15.31 5.68 -6.06
C GLY A 65 14.55 4.45 -5.59
N SER A 66 14.63 4.11 -4.30
CA SER A 66 14.01 2.93 -3.69
C SER A 66 12.76 3.30 -2.87
N ALA A 67 11.98 2.29 -2.46
CA ALA A 67 10.81 2.47 -1.62
C ALA A 67 11.20 2.73 -0.14
N SER A 68 11.91 3.82 0.10
CA SER A 68 12.57 4.13 1.38
C SER A 68 11.71 4.87 2.40
N PHE A 69 10.56 5.40 2.03
CA PHE A 69 9.57 6.14 2.85
C PHE A 69 10.21 7.02 3.94
N PRO A 70 11.11 7.97 3.59
CA PRO A 70 11.96 8.69 4.54
C PRO A 70 11.18 9.43 5.63
N LEU A 71 10.02 10.00 5.32
CA LEU A 71 9.21 10.69 6.32
C LEU A 71 8.71 9.74 7.42
N LEU A 72 8.18 8.58 7.04
CA LEU A 72 7.73 7.59 8.03
C LEU A 72 8.91 7.02 8.82
N GLY A 73 10.03 6.74 8.16
CA GLY A 73 11.22 6.25 8.80
C GLY A 73 11.74 7.20 9.86
N LEU A 74 11.85 8.49 9.54
CA LEU A 74 12.29 9.52 10.49
C LEU A 74 11.30 9.74 11.64
N LEU A 75 9.99 9.77 11.36
CA LEU A 75 8.98 9.89 12.40
C LEU A 75 8.94 8.67 13.32
N ALA A 76 9.23 7.49 12.79
CA ALA A 76 9.28 6.24 13.53
C ALA A 76 10.64 6.00 14.24
N ALA A 77 11.68 6.80 13.97
CA ALA A 77 13.02 6.59 14.54
C ALA A 77 13.04 6.48 16.08
N PRO A 78 12.27 7.27 16.85
CA PRO A 78 12.21 7.08 18.31
C PRO A 78 11.64 5.71 18.70
N ILE A 79 10.61 5.23 17.98
CA ILE A 79 9.99 3.92 18.21
C ILE A 79 10.98 2.82 17.82
N THR A 80 11.63 2.96 16.66
CA THR A 80 12.69 2.04 16.18
C THR A 80 13.83 1.93 17.19
N SER A 81 14.20 3.04 17.82
CA SER A 81 15.24 3.05 18.87
C SER A 81 14.79 2.34 20.15
N ALA A 82 13.50 2.42 20.50
CA ALA A 82 12.97 1.85 21.73
C ALA A 82 12.68 0.35 21.64
N VAL A 83 12.17 -0.13 20.49
CA VAL A 83 11.66 -1.51 20.34
C VAL A 83 12.30 -2.28 19.18
N GLY A 84 13.31 -1.72 18.53
CA GLY A 84 13.94 -2.29 17.34
C GLY A 84 13.14 -2.09 16.06
N PRO A 85 13.77 -2.35 14.88
CA PRO A 85 13.15 -2.07 13.59
C PRO A 85 11.94 -2.99 13.30
N VAL A 86 11.98 -4.26 13.71
CA VAL A 86 10.86 -5.20 13.56
C VAL A 86 9.67 -4.78 14.42
N GLY A 87 9.91 -4.39 15.69
CA GLY A 87 8.85 -3.90 16.58
C GLY A 87 8.21 -2.61 16.05
N ALA A 88 9.01 -1.70 15.52
CA ALA A 88 8.53 -0.48 14.87
C ALA A 88 7.70 -0.77 13.62
N TYR A 89 8.13 -1.70 12.77
CA TYR A 89 7.38 -2.15 11.59
C TYR A 89 6.01 -2.67 11.98
N ASN A 90 5.92 -3.56 12.97
CA ASN A 90 4.67 -4.13 13.47
C ASN A 90 3.70 -3.10 14.04
N PHE A 91 4.22 -2.08 14.69
CA PHE A 91 3.44 -0.94 15.15
C PHE A 91 2.90 -0.11 13.99
N LEU A 92 3.77 0.22 13.02
CA LEU A 92 3.42 1.07 11.88
C LEU A 92 2.38 0.43 10.95
N LEU A 93 2.36 -0.89 10.79
CA LEU A 93 1.30 -1.61 10.07
C LEU A 93 -0.09 -1.25 10.62
N ARG A 94 -0.26 -1.32 11.94
CA ARG A 94 -1.54 -1.01 12.59
C ARG A 94 -1.85 0.47 12.59
N LEU A 95 -0.84 1.30 12.83
CA LEU A 95 -0.99 2.74 12.85
C LEU A 95 -1.39 3.27 11.47
N GLY A 96 -0.82 2.73 10.39
CA GLY A 96 -1.18 3.11 9.02
C GLY A 96 -2.66 2.88 8.71
N LEU A 97 -3.20 1.71 9.06
CA LEU A 97 -4.63 1.41 8.94
C LEU A 97 -5.50 2.38 9.74
N PHE A 98 -5.11 2.61 11.00
CA PHE A 98 -5.85 3.49 11.90
C PHE A 98 -5.89 4.94 11.39
N VAL A 99 -4.73 5.53 11.03
CA VAL A 99 -4.67 6.93 10.59
C VAL A 99 -5.33 7.14 9.24
N SER A 100 -5.26 6.14 8.34
CA SER A 100 -5.94 6.19 7.04
C SER A 100 -7.46 6.19 7.21
N ALA A 101 -8.00 5.30 8.06
CA ALA A 101 -9.42 5.28 8.38
C ALA A 101 -9.89 6.56 9.10
N LEU A 102 -9.09 7.07 10.03
CA LEU A 102 -9.37 8.31 10.77
C LEU A 102 -9.41 9.52 9.83
N SER A 103 -8.50 9.59 8.87
CA SER A 103 -8.48 10.64 7.84
C SER A 103 -9.74 10.58 6.96
N GLY A 104 -10.11 9.38 6.50
CA GLY A 104 -11.37 9.17 5.79
C GLY A 104 -12.58 9.67 6.58
N TRP A 105 -12.68 9.29 7.85
CA TRP A 105 -13.75 9.78 8.74
C TRP A 105 -13.73 11.31 8.86
N PHE A 106 -12.57 11.91 9.08
CA PHE A 106 -12.42 13.34 9.24
C PHE A 106 -12.93 14.13 8.02
N VAL A 107 -12.59 13.66 6.82
CA VAL A 107 -13.06 14.25 5.57
C VAL A 107 -14.57 14.02 5.39
N LEU A 108 -15.03 12.80 5.57
CA LEU A 108 -16.44 12.45 5.38
C LEU A 108 -17.36 13.19 6.36
N ARG A 109 -16.91 13.49 7.56
CA ARG A 109 -17.63 14.35 8.53
C ARG A 109 -17.90 15.77 8.01
N ARG A 110 -17.17 16.23 7.01
CA ARG A 110 -17.43 17.53 6.33
C ARG A 110 -18.45 17.40 5.22
N LEU A 111 -18.73 16.18 4.74
CA LEU A 111 -19.58 15.88 3.60
C LEU A 111 -20.96 15.34 4.00
N VAL A 112 -21.09 14.72 5.18
CA VAL A 112 -22.33 14.14 5.71
C VAL A 112 -22.62 14.63 7.13
N ALA A 113 -23.91 14.66 7.50
CA ALA A 113 -24.34 15.14 8.81
C ALA A 113 -24.10 14.11 9.92
N SER A 114 -24.31 12.82 9.61
CA SER A 114 -24.20 11.74 10.57
C SER A 114 -22.74 11.33 10.83
N SER A 115 -22.30 11.41 12.09
CA SER A 115 -20.98 10.91 12.52
C SER A 115 -20.85 9.40 12.32
N PHE A 116 -21.96 8.67 12.46
CA PHE A 116 -21.99 7.23 12.22
C PHE A 116 -21.75 6.91 10.73
N ALA A 117 -22.44 7.62 9.83
CA ALA A 117 -22.26 7.45 8.39
C ALA A 117 -20.81 7.73 7.96
N ALA A 118 -20.23 8.83 8.45
CA ALA A 118 -18.81 9.13 8.25
C ALA A 118 -17.90 8.05 8.84
N GLY A 119 -18.26 7.50 10.01
CA GLY A 119 -17.52 6.42 10.66
C GLY A 119 -17.46 5.14 9.83
N VAL A 120 -18.58 4.74 9.26
CA VAL A 120 -18.62 3.58 8.34
C VAL A 120 -17.80 3.87 7.08
N GLY A 121 -17.92 5.08 6.50
CA GLY A 121 -17.11 5.45 5.34
C GLY A 121 -15.62 5.46 5.61
N GLY A 122 -15.19 5.95 6.78
CA GLY A 122 -13.78 5.88 7.20
C GLY A 122 -13.28 4.44 7.31
N LEU A 123 -14.12 3.52 7.82
CA LEU A 123 -13.82 2.09 7.86
C LEU A 123 -13.68 1.52 6.43
N VAL A 124 -14.62 1.83 5.55
CA VAL A 124 -14.60 1.38 4.15
C VAL A 124 -13.33 1.85 3.43
N TYR A 125 -12.86 3.06 3.69
CA TYR A 125 -11.64 3.58 3.09
C TYR A 125 -10.38 2.94 3.69
N GLY A 126 -10.18 3.05 5.01
CA GLY A 126 -8.94 2.66 5.67
C GLY A 126 -8.75 1.15 5.84
N PHE A 127 -9.83 0.38 5.69
CA PHE A 127 -9.82 -1.08 5.68
C PHE A 127 -10.38 -1.64 4.36
N SER A 128 -10.25 -0.87 3.28
CA SER A 128 -10.62 -1.35 1.95
C SER A 128 -9.79 -2.58 1.56
N PRO A 129 -10.30 -3.44 0.67
CA PRO A 129 -9.52 -4.54 0.11
C PRO A 129 -8.18 -4.11 -0.44
N TYR A 130 -8.07 -2.91 -1.03
CA TYR A 130 -6.79 -2.34 -1.43
C TYR A 130 -5.83 -2.19 -0.25
N VAL A 131 -6.24 -1.48 0.80
CA VAL A 131 -5.37 -1.18 1.95
C VAL A 131 -4.99 -2.46 2.71
N ILE A 132 -5.96 -3.38 2.90
CA ILE A 132 -5.70 -4.69 3.53
C ILE A 132 -4.72 -5.53 2.70
N HIS A 133 -4.81 -5.47 1.38
CA HIS A 133 -3.90 -6.16 0.50
C HIS A 133 -2.49 -5.58 0.59
N VAL A 134 -2.33 -4.27 0.36
CA VAL A 134 -0.99 -3.67 0.31
C VAL A 134 -0.27 -3.69 1.66
N VAL A 135 -0.98 -3.70 2.78
CA VAL A 135 -0.37 -3.75 4.11
C VAL A 135 0.41 -5.05 4.36
N GLN A 136 0.09 -6.11 3.63
CA GLN A 136 0.78 -7.41 3.74
C GLN A 136 2.14 -7.43 3.03
N PHE A 137 2.34 -6.55 2.04
CA PHE A 137 3.54 -6.51 1.20
C PHE A 137 4.32 -5.21 1.39
N HIS A 138 3.59 -4.09 1.44
CA HIS A 138 4.17 -2.75 1.41
C HIS A 138 3.48 -1.89 2.47
N MET A 139 3.98 -1.91 3.71
CA MET A 139 3.43 -1.17 4.83
C MET A 139 3.18 0.31 4.48
N PHE A 140 4.14 0.96 3.80
CA PHE A 140 4.06 2.38 3.44
C PHE A 140 2.92 2.72 2.46
N LEU A 141 2.48 1.76 1.61
CA LEU A 141 1.32 1.94 0.73
C LEU A 141 -0.03 1.91 1.46
N ALA A 142 -0.07 1.39 2.70
CA ALA A 142 -1.23 1.47 3.56
C ALA A 142 -1.32 2.81 4.32
N TRP A 143 -0.24 3.63 4.27
CA TRP A 143 -0.20 4.97 4.84
C TRP A 143 -0.77 6.00 3.87
N VAL A 144 -2.09 6.01 3.76
CA VAL A 144 -2.85 6.86 2.83
C VAL A 144 -3.79 7.85 3.53
N PRO A 145 -3.39 8.49 4.65
CA PRO A 145 -4.24 9.49 5.28
C PRO A 145 -4.32 10.81 4.50
N LEU A 146 -3.35 11.11 3.64
CA LEU A 146 -3.25 12.41 2.98
C LEU A 146 -4.12 12.53 1.70
N PRO A 147 -4.29 11.49 0.86
CA PRO A 147 -5.11 11.59 -0.34
C PRO A 147 -6.54 12.10 -0.12
N PRO A 148 -7.33 11.62 0.86
CA PRO A 148 -8.68 12.16 1.08
C PRO A 148 -8.67 13.63 1.44
N ILE A 149 -7.68 14.09 2.24
CA ILE A 149 -7.57 15.49 2.66
C ILE A 149 -7.22 16.37 1.45
N ILE A 150 -6.23 15.96 0.64
CA ILE A 150 -5.81 16.69 -0.57
C ILE A 150 -7.01 16.84 -1.51
N LEU A 151 -7.70 15.74 -1.82
CA LEU A 151 -8.82 15.76 -2.74
C LEU A 151 -10.01 16.57 -2.19
N TYR A 152 -10.26 16.53 -0.89
CA TYR A 152 -11.29 17.36 -0.25
C TYR A 152 -10.96 18.85 -0.34
N LEU A 153 -9.73 19.25 -0.04
CA LEU A 153 -9.32 20.65 -0.13
C LEU A 153 -9.47 21.21 -1.55
N LEU A 154 -9.15 20.41 -2.56
CA LEU A 154 -9.31 20.80 -3.97
C LEU A 154 -10.79 20.81 -4.38
N TYR A 155 -11.59 19.85 -3.92
CA TYR A 155 -13.03 19.85 -4.13
C TYR A 155 -13.69 21.12 -3.57
N ASP A 156 -13.36 21.46 -2.33
CA ASP A 156 -13.92 22.64 -1.65
C ASP A 156 -13.61 23.95 -2.40
N GLN A 157 -12.42 24.06 -2.99
CA GLN A 157 -12.04 25.22 -3.81
C GLN A 157 -12.80 25.29 -5.13
N ILE A 158 -13.04 24.16 -5.80
CA ILE A 158 -13.72 24.15 -7.11
C ILE A 158 -15.24 24.25 -6.94
N ALA A 159 -15.81 23.52 -5.98
CA ALA A 159 -17.25 23.37 -5.81
C ALA A 159 -17.85 24.50 -4.98
N GLU A 160 -17.19 24.90 -3.90
CA GLU A 160 -17.74 25.81 -2.91
C GLU A 160 -17.01 27.17 -2.88
N ALA A 161 -15.84 27.26 -3.49
CA ALA A 161 -14.94 28.44 -3.48
C ALA A 161 -14.64 28.97 -2.07
N HIS A 162 -14.63 28.08 -1.08
CA HIS A 162 -14.33 28.43 0.31
C HIS A 162 -12.83 28.56 0.56
N GLY A 163 -12.48 29.42 1.50
CA GLY A 163 -11.11 29.56 1.96
C GLY A 163 -10.26 30.52 1.12
N THR A 164 -9.02 30.66 1.54
CA THR A 164 -8.05 31.57 0.94
C THR A 164 -7.12 30.76 0.03
N PRO A 165 -7.09 30.98 -1.30
CA PRO A 165 -6.36 30.13 -2.23
C PRO A 165 -4.88 29.89 -1.87
N TRP A 166 -4.19 30.94 -1.31
CA TRP A 166 -2.79 30.79 -0.94
C TRP A 166 -2.59 29.84 0.26
N LYS A 167 -3.47 29.90 1.30
CA LYS A 167 -3.38 28.98 2.44
C LYS A 167 -3.65 27.53 2.03
N THR A 168 -4.69 27.35 1.21
CA THR A 168 -5.02 26.02 0.66
C THR A 168 -3.89 25.51 -0.23
N GLY A 169 -3.30 26.37 -1.07
CA GLY A 169 -2.18 26.00 -1.93
C GLY A 169 -0.95 25.57 -1.13
N VAL A 170 -0.59 26.31 -0.08
CA VAL A 170 0.50 25.92 0.83
C VAL A 170 0.19 24.57 1.51
N ALA A 171 -1.02 24.40 2.04
CA ALA A 171 -1.42 23.15 2.70
C ALA A 171 -1.37 21.96 1.72
N VAL A 172 -1.94 22.08 0.52
CA VAL A 172 -1.92 21.04 -0.50
C VAL A 172 -0.48 20.71 -0.94
N GLY A 173 0.37 21.74 -1.14
CA GLY A 173 1.77 21.55 -1.50
C GLY A 173 2.56 20.78 -0.44
N LEU A 174 2.39 21.13 0.84
CA LEU A 174 3.01 20.43 1.96
C LEU A 174 2.49 18.98 2.08
N LEU A 175 1.18 18.77 1.89
CA LEU A 175 0.59 17.42 1.94
C LEU A 175 1.06 16.53 0.78
N ILE A 176 1.20 17.09 -0.43
CA ILE A 176 1.77 16.37 -1.59
C ILE A 176 3.23 16.04 -1.32
N ALA A 177 4.02 16.98 -0.79
CA ALA A 177 5.42 16.73 -0.44
C ALA A 177 5.55 15.66 0.66
N ALA A 178 4.72 15.71 1.69
CA ALA A 178 4.67 14.70 2.72
C ALA A 178 4.29 13.32 2.16
N GLN A 179 3.29 13.26 1.28
CA GLN A 179 2.90 12.02 0.63
C GLN A 179 4.03 11.47 -0.27
N TYR A 180 4.75 12.32 -0.98
CA TYR A 180 5.93 11.91 -1.76
C TYR A 180 7.01 11.28 -0.88
N LEU A 181 7.26 11.85 0.30
CA LEU A 181 8.23 11.33 1.26
C LEU A 181 7.74 10.08 2.03
N ILE A 182 6.45 9.76 1.95
CA ILE A 182 5.89 8.47 2.37
C ILE A 182 5.93 7.49 1.20
N ASP A 183 5.38 7.90 0.07
CA ASP A 183 5.36 7.13 -1.17
C ASP A 183 5.14 8.06 -2.38
N ALA A 184 6.12 8.08 -3.27
CA ALA A 184 6.12 8.93 -4.45
C ALA A 184 5.03 8.53 -5.46
N GLU A 185 4.67 7.25 -5.52
CA GLU A 185 3.67 6.75 -6.45
C GLU A 185 2.25 7.17 -6.05
N ILE A 186 1.93 7.09 -4.74
CA ILE A 186 0.66 7.60 -4.22
C ILE A 186 0.59 9.12 -4.39
N ALA A 187 1.69 9.85 -4.20
CA ALA A 187 1.73 11.29 -4.46
C ALA A 187 1.45 11.62 -5.94
N ALA A 188 2.06 10.88 -6.86
CA ALA A 188 1.81 11.06 -8.29
C ALA A 188 0.36 10.68 -8.66
N SER A 189 -0.15 9.58 -8.13
CA SER A 189 -1.51 9.12 -8.41
C SER A 189 -2.59 10.06 -7.87
N VAL A 190 -2.40 10.66 -6.68
CA VAL A 190 -3.36 11.65 -6.14
C VAL A 190 -3.41 12.90 -7.01
N VAL A 191 -2.29 13.32 -7.60
CA VAL A 191 -2.26 14.45 -8.55
C VAL A 191 -3.05 14.11 -9.82
N VAL A 192 -2.85 12.92 -10.39
CA VAL A 192 -3.61 12.45 -11.57
C VAL A 192 -5.12 12.45 -11.27
N ILE A 193 -5.51 11.88 -10.14
CA ILE A 193 -6.92 11.82 -9.73
C ILE A 193 -7.48 13.21 -9.40
N ALA A 194 -6.67 14.12 -8.84
CA ALA A 194 -7.08 15.50 -8.60
C ALA A 194 -7.39 16.25 -9.89
N VAL A 195 -6.55 16.08 -10.92
CA VAL A 195 -6.79 16.68 -12.25
C VAL A 195 -8.08 16.12 -12.87
N ILE A 196 -8.23 14.79 -12.90
CA ILE A 196 -9.43 14.14 -13.44
C ILE A 196 -10.67 14.58 -12.65
N GLY A 197 -10.61 14.55 -11.31
CA GLY A 197 -11.70 14.97 -10.43
C GLY A 197 -12.07 16.44 -10.63
N GLY A 198 -11.09 17.32 -10.80
CA GLY A 198 -11.31 18.73 -11.11
C GLY A 198 -12.08 18.93 -12.43
N VAL A 199 -11.68 18.22 -13.48
CA VAL A 199 -12.39 18.24 -14.77
C VAL A 199 -13.82 17.72 -14.62
N VAL A 200 -14.03 16.59 -13.91
CA VAL A 200 -15.33 16.00 -13.66
C VAL A 200 -16.24 16.97 -12.89
N ILE A 201 -15.74 17.59 -11.82
CA ILE A 201 -16.51 18.55 -11.02
C ILE A 201 -16.87 19.78 -11.86
N ALA A 202 -15.91 20.34 -12.60
CA ALA A 202 -16.14 21.50 -13.46
C ALA A 202 -17.20 21.19 -14.54
N ALA A 203 -17.10 20.07 -15.22
CA ALA A 203 -18.09 19.61 -16.20
C ALA A 203 -19.47 19.43 -15.58
N GLY A 204 -19.58 18.76 -14.43
CA GLY A 204 -20.85 18.55 -13.74
C GLY A 204 -21.51 19.85 -13.31
N ARG A 205 -20.73 20.84 -12.85
CA ARG A 205 -21.26 22.17 -12.51
C ARG A 205 -21.72 22.94 -13.74
N THR A 206 -20.97 22.89 -14.85
CA THR A 206 -21.34 23.54 -16.11
C THR A 206 -22.64 22.95 -16.65
N ILE A 207 -22.77 21.62 -16.67
CA ILE A 207 -24.00 20.93 -17.08
C ILE A 207 -25.18 21.30 -16.18
N GLY A 208 -24.93 21.46 -14.86
CA GLY A 208 -25.94 21.88 -13.89
C GLY A 208 -26.27 23.38 -13.92
N GLY A 209 -25.67 24.18 -14.82
CA GLY A 209 -25.90 25.62 -14.92
C GLY A 209 -25.23 26.47 -13.83
N TYR A 210 -24.30 25.89 -13.06
CA TYR A 210 -23.59 26.61 -11.99
C TYR A 210 -22.33 27.31 -12.52
N PRO A 211 -21.99 28.52 -12.01
CA PRO A 211 -20.79 29.22 -12.43
C PRO A 211 -19.53 28.46 -11.97
N VAL A 212 -18.60 28.20 -12.92
CA VAL A 212 -17.36 27.47 -12.64
C VAL A 212 -16.10 28.33 -12.71
N ALA A 213 -16.17 29.50 -13.37
CA ALA A 213 -14.97 30.30 -13.68
C ALA A 213 -14.22 30.79 -12.41
N ALA A 214 -14.93 31.15 -11.35
CA ALA A 214 -14.32 31.57 -10.09
C ALA A 214 -13.62 30.39 -9.40
N GLY A 215 -14.29 29.23 -9.33
CA GLY A 215 -13.72 28.01 -8.76
C GLY A 215 -12.49 27.51 -9.53
N LEU A 216 -12.51 27.56 -10.86
CA LEU A 216 -11.36 27.17 -11.67
C LEU A 216 -10.18 28.14 -11.51
N ARG A 217 -10.43 29.44 -11.42
CA ARG A 217 -9.37 30.42 -11.11
C ARG A 217 -8.76 30.19 -9.74
N SER A 218 -9.59 29.92 -8.73
CA SER A 218 -9.14 29.61 -7.38
C SER A 218 -8.32 28.31 -7.37
N ALA A 219 -8.82 27.26 -7.99
CA ALA A 219 -8.11 25.97 -8.09
C ALA A 219 -6.79 26.12 -8.87
N GLY A 220 -6.74 26.94 -9.92
CA GLY A 220 -5.50 27.25 -10.62
C GLY A 220 -4.47 27.93 -9.72
N ALA A 221 -4.88 28.94 -8.95
CA ALA A 221 -4.00 29.61 -7.99
C ALA A 221 -3.50 28.65 -6.90
N VAL A 222 -4.40 27.82 -6.34
CA VAL A 222 -4.04 26.74 -5.39
C VAL A 222 -3.02 25.80 -5.98
N SER A 223 -3.23 25.34 -7.23
CA SER A 223 -2.33 24.39 -7.90
C SER A 223 -0.94 24.99 -8.12
N ILE A 224 -0.84 26.23 -8.59
CA ILE A 224 0.44 26.92 -8.79
C ILE A 224 1.21 27.03 -7.48
N ILE A 225 0.55 27.48 -6.40
CA ILE A 225 1.19 27.61 -5.08
C ILE A 225 1.61 26.23 -4.56
N ALA A 226 0.74 25.22 -4.70
CA ALA A 226 1.04 23.86 -4.27
C ALA A 226 2.26 23.28 -4.98
N VAL A 227 2.37 23.49 -6.29
CA VAL A 227 3.54 23.07 -7.07
C VAL A 227 4.82 23.77 -6.60
N ILE A 228 4.77 25.10 -6.37
CA ILE A 228 5.93 25.87 -5.88
C ILE A 228 6.36 25.33 -4.50
N VAL A 229 5.42 25.18 -3.57
CA VAL A 229 5.72 24.69 -2.20
C VAL A 229 6.27 23.27 -2.24
N ALA A 230 5.64 22.37 -3.00
CA ALA A 230 6.12 21.01 -3.14
C ALA A 230 7.52 20.97 -3.79
N ALA A 231 7.77 21.76 -4.83
CA ALA A 231 9.06 21.84 -5.48
C ALA A 231 10.16 22.35 -4.54
N VAL A 232 9.88 23.35 -3.70
CA VAL A 232 10.84 23.86 -2.71
C VAL A 232 11.15 22.80 -1.65
N VAL A 233 10.13 22.15 -1.09
CA VAL A 233 10.30 21.12 -0.04
C VAL A 233 11.00 19.88 -0.58
N LEU A 234 10.69 19.48 -1.80
CA LEU A 234 11.23 18.28 -2.45
C LEU A 234 12.49 18.55 -3.28
N ALA A 235 13.01 19.78 -3.31
CA ALA A 235 14.16 20.13 -4.14
C ALA A 235 15.36 19.20 -3.91
N TYR A 236 15.74 18.97 -2.64
CA TYR A 236 16.84 18.09 -2.30
C TYR A 236 16.54 16.60 -2.59
N PRO A 237 15.42 16.01 -2.15
CA PRO A 237 15.06 14.63 -2.52
C PRO A 237 15.01 14.38 -4.03
N ILE A 238 14.42 15.30 -4.80
CA ILE A 238 14.34 15.17 -6.26
C ILE A 238 15.72 15.31 -6.90
N TRP A 239 16.55 16.24 -6.41
CA TRP A 239 17.90 16.39 -6.91
C TRP A 239 18.73 15.11 -6.66
N GLN A 240 18.63 14.54 -5.46
CA GLN A 240 19.28 13.27 -5.14
C GLN A 240 18.78 12.11 -6.02
N PHE A 241 17.48 12.07 -6.29
CA PHE A 241 16.91 11.05 -7.18
C PHE A 241 17.41 11.16 -8.62
N LEU A 242 17.58 12.38 -9.14
CA LEU A 242 17.94 12.62 -10.54
C LEU A 242 19.46 12.64 -10.78
N TYR A 243 20.23 13.14 -9.82
CA TYR A 243 21.66 13.47 -10.00
C TYR A 243 22.54 13.00 -8.83
N GLY A 244 21.98 12.46 -7.75
CA GLY A 244 22.76 12.00 -6.60
C GLY A 244 23.66 10.80 -6.95
N PRO A 245 24.61 10.45 -6.06
CA PRO A 245 25.45 9.27 -6.25
C PRO A 245 24.58 8.03 -6.45
N GLN A 246 24.97 7.14 -7.34
CA GLN A 246 24.24 5.89 -7.62
C GLN A 246 22.74 6.09 -7.96
N HIS A 247 22.39 7.21 -8.58
CA HIS A 247 21.03 7.43 -9.08
C HIS A 247 20.68 6.43 -10.19
N VAL A 248 19.46 5.95 -10.20
CA VAL A 248 18.97 4.88 -11.11
C VAL A 248 18.31 5.49 -12.32
N GLY A 249 18.57 6.66 -12.76
CA GLY A 249 17.92 7.26 -13.94
C GLY A 249 16.38 7.18 -13.92
N ALA A 250 15.73 7.46 -15.04
CA ALA A 250 14.28 7.37 -15.12
C ALA A 250 13.82 5.93 -14.76
N ILE A 251 12.90 5.80 -13.82
CA ILE A 251 12.27 4.52 -13.47
C ILE A 251 11.66 3.96 -14.76
N VAL A 252 12.36 3.04 -15.38
CA VAL A 252 11.76 2.20 -16.41
C VAL A 252 10.92 1.22 -15.61
N ALA A 253 9.61 1.47 -15.53
CA ALA A 253 8.67 0.44 -15.12
C ALA A 253 9.03 -0.80 -15.92
N GLY A 254 9.35 -1.89 -15.25
CA GLY A 254 9.56 -3.17 -15.92
C GLY A 254 8.41 -3.34 -16.90
N LYS A 255 8.68 -3.81 -18.12
CA LYS A 255 7.65 -4.02 -19.14
C LYS A 255 6.46 -4.63 -18.44
N SER A 256 5.39 -3.86 -18.26
CA SER A 256 4.16 -4.35 -17.67
C SER A 256 3.69 -5.46 -18.61
N SER A 257 4.00 -6.68 -18.24
CA SER A 257 3.51 -7.85 -18.94
C SER A 257 2.00 -7.74 -18.98
N GLY A 258 1.46 -7.92 -20.16
CA GLY A 258 0.10 -7.59 -20.52
C GLY A 258 -0.95 -8.09 -19.53
N VAL A 259 -1.99 -7.33 -19.43
CA VAL A 259 -3.21 -7.56 -18.67
C VAL A 259 -3.88 -8.85 -19.16
N PRO A 260 -4.41 -9.72 -18.27
CA PRO A 260 -5.13 -10.94 -18.67
C PRO A 260 -6.36 -10.65 -19.52
N ALA A 261 -6.72 -11.62 -20.34
CA ALA A 261 -7.81 -11.56 -21.30
C ALA A 261 -9.19 -11.20 -20.75
N VAL A 262 -10.01 -10.62 -21.62
CA VAL A 262 -11.46 -10.43 -21.40
C VAL A 262 -12.16 -11.76 -21.01
N THR A 263 -11.63 -12.91 -21.44
CA THR A 263 -12.15 -14.24 -21.07
C THR A 263 -11.97 -14.56 -19.59
N THR A 264 -11.01 -13.94 -18.89
CA THR A 264 -10.89 -14.03 -17.42
C THR A 264 -11.90 -13.13 -16.70
N LEU A 265 -12.66 -12.32 -17.44
CA LEU A 265 -13.80 -11.57 -16.94
C LEU A 265 -14.92 -12.47 -16.42
N LEU A 266 -15.06 -13.66 -16.94
CA LEU A 266 -16.18 -14.57 -16.74
C LEU A 266 -15.82 -15.93 -16.16
N ALA A 267 -14.54 -16.27 -16.01
CA ALA A 267 -14.10 -17.56 -15.51
C ALA A 267 -13.23 -17.42 -14.26
N PRO A 268 -13.42 -18.26 -13.22
CA PRO A 268 -12.49 -18.31 -12.11
C PRO A 268 -11.14 -18.82 -12.63
N SER A 269 -10.14 -17.95 -12.65
CA SER A 269 -8.79 -18.34 -13.04
C SER A 269 -8.20 -19.27 -12.01
N ALA A 270 -7.81 -20.46 -12.44
CA ALA A 270 -6.97 -21.34 -11.66
C ALA A 270 -5.64 -20.64 -11.32
N PRO A 271 -5.02 -20.92 -10.17
CA PRO A 271 -3.81 -20.26 -9.72
C PRO A 271 -2.61 -20.73 -10.53
N ASN A 272 -2.32 -20.09 -11.64
CA ASN A 272 -1.03 -20.23 -12.32
C ASN A 272 -0.08 -19.17 -11.80
N VAL A 273 0.68 -19.57 -10.84
CA VAL A 273 1.34 -18.73 -9.84
C VAL A 273 2.70 -18.18 -10.27
N ALA A 274 3.27 -18.58 -11.35
CA ALA A 274 4.70 -18.39 -11.51
C ALA A 274 5.09 -17.39 -12.59
N GLY A 275 4.63 -16.18 -12.58
CA GLY A 275 5.27 -15.30 -13.54
C GLY A 275 4.86 -13.84 -13.71
N ASN A 276 3.78 -13.38 -13.11
CA ASN A 276 3.35 -11.99 -13.38
C ASN A 276 2.76 -11.29 -12.15
N LEU A 277 3.62 -10.72 -11.34
CA LEU A 277 3.25 -9.89 -10.18
C LEU A 277 2.43 -8.64 -10.54
N SER A 278 2.43 -8.19 -11.79
CA SER A 278 1.68 -7.02 -12.24
C SER A 278 0.37 -7.32 -12.99
N GLY A 279 0.17 -8.55 -13.44
CA GLY A 279 -0.95 -8.92 -14.33
C GLY A 279 -2.28 -9.20 -13.63
N ASN A 280 -2.27 -9.66 -12.40
CA ASN A 280 -3.46 -10.20 -11.73
C ASN A 280 -4.40 -9.16 -11.11
N VAL A 281 -4.01 -7.92 -11.01
CA VAL A 281 -4.86 -6.84 -10.47
C VAL A 281 -6.03 -6.51 -11.40
N ASN A 282 -5.98 -6.97 -12.63
CA ASN A 282 -6.83 -6.52 -13.72
C ASN A 282 -7.89 -7.54 -14.16
N ASN A 283 -8.16 -8.52 -13.32
CA ASN A 283 -9.23 -9.49 -13.62
C ASN A 283 -10.59 -8.87 -13.29
N LEU A 284 -11.38 -8.52 -14.30
CA LEU A 284 -12.70 -7.90 -14.12
C LEU A 284 -13.68 -8.81 -13.37
N ALA A 285 -13.63 -10.12 -13.58
CA ALA A 285 -14.47 -11.09 -12.85
C ALA A 285 -14.02 -11.19 -11.38
N GLY A 286 -12.71 -11.16 -11.11
CA GLY A 286 -12.17 -11.01 -9.76
C GLY A 286 -12.53 -9.65 -9.16
N ASN A 287 -12.48 -8.58 -9.96
CA ASN A 287 -12.81 -7.23 -9.54
C ASN A 287 -14.32 -6.99 -9.32
N LEU A 288 -15.17 -7.62 -10.09
CA LEU A 288 -16.62 -7.58 -9.89
C LEU A 288 -17.11 -8.64 -8.90
N GLY A 289 -16.29 -9.65 -8.59
CA GLY A 289 -16.55 -10.67 -7.59
C GLY A 289 -17.84 -11.46 -7.79
N LEU A 290 -18.35 -11.49 -9.00
CA LEU A 290 -19.63 -12.13 -9.29
C LEU A 290 -19.56 -13.65 -9.17
N LEU A 291 -18.37 -14.26 -9.26
CA LEU A 291 -18.20 -15.72 -9.33
C LEU A 291 -16.94 -16.27 -8.65
N SER A 292 -16.12 -15.47 -7.97
CA SER A 292 -14.89 -15.97 -7.34
C SER A 292 -15.01 -16.10 -5.83
N THR A 293 -14.51 -17.20 -5.30
CA THR A 293 -14.26 -17.35 -3.87
C THR A 293 -13.26 -16.30 -3.39
N PRO A 294 -13.31 -15.86 -2.10
CA PRO A 294 -12.41 -14.85 -1.53
C PRO A 294 -10.92 -15.18 -1.65
N TYR A 295 -10.56 -16.31 -2.16
CA TYR A 295 -9.20 -16.88 -2.28
C TYR A 295 -8.64 -16.88 -3.71
N ALA A 296 -9.24 -16.21 -4.66
CA ALA A 296 -8.74 -16.15 -6.02
C ALA A 296 -7.47 -15.27 -6.12
N GLY A 297 -6.35 -15.85 -5.73
CA GLY A 297 -5.02 -15.34 -6.00
C GLY A 297 -4.60 -14.08 -5.23
N LEU A 298 -3.31 -13.89 -5.09
CA LEU A 298 -2.62 -12.83 -4.35
C LEU A 298 -3.09 -11.37 -4.70
N PHE A 299 -3.82 -11.18 -5.80
CA PHE A 299 -4.28 -9.89 -6.31
C PHE A 299 -5.76 -9.85 -6.71
N GLY A 300 -6.50 -10.93 -6.54
CA GLY A 300 -7.86 -11.08 -7.08
C GLY A 300 -8.97 -10.34 -6.33
N GLY A 301 -8.70 -9.70 -5.20
CA GLY A 301 -9.73 -9.11 -4.35
C GLY A 301 -9.75 -7.59 -4.24
N ILE A 302 -8.76 -6.88 -4.79
CA ILE A 302 -8.58 -5.44 -4.55
C ILE A 302 -9.75 -4.59 -5.08
N GLY A 303 -10.37 -5.01 -6.16
CA GLY A 303 -11.50 -4.32 -6.79
C GLY A 303 -12.88 -4.88 -6.47
N TYR A 304 -12.99 -5.86 -5.58
CA TYR A 304 -14.26 -6.52 -5.29
C TYR A 304 -15.27 -5.62 -4.57
N LEU A 305 -16.35 -5.29 -5.24
CA LEU A 305 -17.40 -4.41 -4.71
C LEU A 305 -18.64 -5.18 -4.19
N GLY A 306 -18.85 -6.40 -4.59
CA GLY A 306 -20.05 -7.15 -4.28
C GLY A 306 -21.35 -6.57 -4.88
N PRO A 307 -22.31 -7.42 -5.30
CA PRO A 307 -23.52 -6.95 -5.99
C PRO A 307 -24.37 -5.99 -5.17
N MET A 308 -24.51 -6.22 -3.88
CA MET A 308 -25.32 -5.36 -3.00
C MET A 308 -24.74 -3.96 -2.86
N LEU A 309 -23.41 -3.84 -2.81
CA LEU A 309 -22.74 -2.55 -2.73
C LEU A 309 -22.89 -1.79 -4.04
N ILE A 310 -22.75 -2.48 -5.19
CA ILE A 310 -22.97 -1.90 -6.53
C ILE A 310 -24.40 -1.36 -6.65
N VAL A 311 -25.40 -2.17 -6.32
CA VAL A 311 -26.82 -1.74 -6.36
C VAL A 311 -27.05 -0.55 -5.44
N SER A 312 -26.51 -0.56 -4.22
CA SER A 312 -26.62 0.57 -3.29
C SER A 312 -26.02 1.85 -3.86
N MET A 313 -24.85 1.78 -4.49
CA MET A 313 -24.18 2.93 -5.11
C MET A 313 -24.97 3.46 -6.32
N ILE A 314 -25.47 2.58 -7.19
CA ILE A 314 -26.31 2.96 -8.33
C ILE A 314 -27.58 3.67 -7.82
N CYS A 315 -28.28 3.09 -6.86
CA CYS A 315 -29.48 3.69 -6.26
C CYS A 315 -29.18 5.06 -5.63
N THR A 316 -28.05 5.19 -4.91
CA THR A 316 -27.62 6.45 -4.29
C THR A 316 -27.33 7.51 -5.36
N THR A 317 -26.64 7.13 -6.43
CA THR A 317 -26.28 8.02 -7.54
C THR A 317 -27.51 8.51 -8.29
N ILE A 318 -28.43 7.61 -8.67
CA ILE A 318 -29.67 7.96 -9.37
C ILE A 318 -30.52 8.90 -8.52
N ARG A 319 -30.62 8.61 -7.22
CA ARG A 319 -31.46 9.37 -6.29
C ARG A 319 -30.92 10.77 -6.02
N ASN A 320 -29.62 10.92 -5.99
CA ASN A 320 -28.90 12.16 -5.69
C ASN A 320 -28.22 12.79 -6.90
N ARG A 321 -28.71 12.49 -8.09
CA ARG A 321 -28.11 12.97 -9.36
C ARG A 321 -27.94 14.48 -9.47
N GLY A 322 -28.68 15.26 -8.68
CA GLY A 322 -28.53 16.71 -8.61
C GLY A 322 -27.37 17.20 -7.73
N ARG A 323 -26.73 16.33 -6.96
CA ARG A 323 -25.58 16.71 -6.09
C ARG A 323 -24.28 16.46 -6.84
N THR A 324 -23.52 17.53 -7.11
CA THR A 324 -22.22 17.47 -7.82
C THR A 324 -21.28 16.45 -7.20
N LEU A 325 -21.21 16.40 -5.86
CA LEU A 325 -20.34 15.46 -5.14
C LEU A 325 -20.67 14.00 -5.44
N VAL A 326 -21.95 13.63 -5.46
CA VAL A 326 -22.39 12.25 -5.69
C VAL A 326 -22.05 11.82 -7.11
N TRP A 327 -22.32 12.71 -8.07
CA TRP A 327 -22.01 12.44 -9.46
C TRP A 327 -20.50 12.35 -9.69
N ALA A 328 -19.72 13.28 -9.09
CA ALA A 328 -18.28 13.26 -9.16
C ALA A 328 -17.69 11.97 -8.55
N ALA A 329 -18.19 11.55 -7.40
CA ALA A 329 -17.75 10.30 -6.77
C ALA A 329 -18.07 9.07 -7.63
N ALA A 330 -19.28 9.01 -8.24
CA ALA A 330 -19.65 7.92 -9.12
C ALA A 330 -18.78 7.85 -10.39
N VAL A 331 -18.49 9.01 -11.00
CA VAL A 331 -17.61 9.07 -12.18
C VAL A 331 -16.17 8.70 -11.79
N LEU A 332 -15.64 9.24 -10.68
CA LEU A 332 -14.31 8.90 -10.21
C LEU A 332 -14.16 7.42 -9.88
N LEU A 333 -15.21 6.78 -9.32
CA LEU A 333 -15.23 5.34 -9.10
C LEU A 333 -14.99 4.58 -10.41
N VAL A 334 -15.79 4.89 -11.44
CA VAL A 334 -15.69 4.23 -12.75
C VAL A 334 -14.36 4.52 -13.44
N VAL A 335 -13.91 5.78 -13.41
CA VAL A 335 -12.65 6.18 -14.04
C VAL A 335 -11.46 5.53 -13.34
N SER A 336 -11.40 5.55 -11.99
CA SER A 336 -10.32 4.92 -11.24
C SER A 336 -10.29 3.41 -11.49
N TRP A 337 -11.45 2.78 -11.60
CA TRP A 337 -11.56 1.37 -11.94
C TRP A 337 -11.04 1.08 -13.35
N ILE A 338 -11.44 1.87 -14.38
CA ILE A 338 -10.95 1.72 -15.75
C ILE A 338 -9.42 1.92 -15.82
N LEU A 339 -8.89 2.92 -15.13
CA LEU A 339 -7.45 3.16 -15.07
C LEU A 339 -6.70 2.03 -14.36
N ALA A 340 -7.30 1.42 -13.32
CA ALA A 340 -6.74 0.29 -12.62
C ALA A 340 -6.65 -0.99 -13.47
N LEU A 341 -7.40 -1.08 -14.58
CA LEU A 341 -7.28 -2.17 -15.55
C LEU A 341 -5.93 -2.19 -16.29
N GLY A 342 -5.16 -1.09 -16.22
CA GLY A 342 -3.84 -1.01 -16.85
C GLY A 342 -3.85 -0.41 -18.26
N PRO A 343 -2.70 -0.47 -18.98
CA PRO A 343 -2.55 0.18 -20.28
C PRO A 343 -3.23 -0.55 -21.44
N TYR A 344 -3.48 -1.84 -21.29
CA TYR A 344 -4.09 -2.68 -22.32
C TYR A 344 -5.06 -3.68 -21.73
N LEU A 345 -6.17 -3.89 -22.41
CA LEU A 345 -7.06 -5.01 -22.14
C LEU A 345 -6.60 -6.18 -23.04
N THR A 346 -5.77 -7.07 -22.49
CA THR A 346 -5.19 -8.18 -23.25
C THR A 346 -6.03 -9.44 -23.15
N GLY A 347 -6.18 -10.15 -24.29
CA GLY A 347 -6.52 -11.58 -24.31
C GLY A 347 -5.29 -12.43 -23.99
N THR A 348 -5.47 -13.69 -23.63
CA THR A 348 -4.38 -14.64 -23.42
C THR A 348 -3.43 -14.63 -24.63
N GLU A 349 -2.16 -14.34 -24.40
CA GLU A 349 -1.01 -14.58 -25.29
C GLU A 349 -0.73 -13.64 -26.47
N SER A 350 -1.51 -12.64 -26.82
CA SER A 350 -1.16 -11.74 -27.93
C SER A 350 -1.10 -10.27 -27.53
N VAL A 351 -0.09 -9.57 -28.07
CA VAL A 351 0.21 -8.14 -27.86
C VAL A 351 -0.82 -7.20 -28.50
N SER A 352 -1.89 -7.72 -29.09
CA SER A 352 -2.93 -6.97 -29.80
C SER A 352 -4.13 -6.60 -28.92
N GLY A 353 -3.89 -6.18 -27.66
CA GLY A 353 -4.95 -5.77 -26.76
C GLY A 353 -5.52 -4.38 -27.07
N ILE A 354 -6.79 -4.18 -26.71
CA ILE A 354 -7.44 -2.87 -26.75
C ILE A 354 -6.68 -1.91 -25.84
N SER A 355 -6.23 -0.77 -26.38
CA SER A 355 -5.56 0.28 -25.61
C SER A 355 -6.53 0.94 -24.62
N LEU A 356 -6.15 1.02 -23.36
CA LEU A 356 -6.89 1.67 -22.30
C LEU A 356 -6.31 3.05 -21.94
N PRO A 357 -7.08 3.93 -21.29
CA PRO A 357 -6.64 5.30 -20.99
C PRO A 357 -5.36 5.38 -20.15
N MET A 358 -5.07 4.38 -19.32
CA MET A 358 -3.84 4.32 -18.52
C MET A 358 -2.58 4.36 -19.38
N ARG A 359 -2.62 3.83 -20.62
CA ARG A 359 -1.50 3.92 -21.56
C ARG A 359 -1.02 5.35 -21.78
N TRP A 360 -1.96 6.28 -21.95
CA TRP A 360 -1.65 7.68 -22.20
C TRP A 360 -1.02 8.37 -20.98
N ILE A 361 -1.46 7.99 -19.79
CA ILE A 361 -0.88 8.48 -18.53
C ILE A 361 0.56 8.00 -18.40
N LEU A 362 0.84 6.74 -18.70
CA LEU A 362 2.18 6.15 -18.63
C LEU A 362 3.14 6.65 -19.72
N CYS A 363 2.66 7.36 -20.76
CA CYS A 363 3.52 8.05 -21.72
C CYS A 363 4.27 9.24 -21.09
N LEU A 364 3.75 9.80 -20.01
CA LEU A 364 4.39 10.91 -19.30
C LEU A 364 5.59 10.38 -18.50
N PRO A 365 6.82 10.93 -18.68
CA PRO A 365 8.02 10.39 -18.03
C PRO A 365 7.92 10.26 -16.50
N ALA A 366 7.32 11.25 -15.84
CA ALA A 366 7.13 11.26 -14.39
C ALA A 366 6.13 10.22 -13.88
N LEU A 367 5.28 9.64 -14.75
CA LEU A 367 4.19 8.73 -14.40
C LEU A 367 4.43 7.31 -14.90
N ARG A 368 5.55 7.03 -15.58
CA ARG A 368 5.89 5.69 -16.11
C ARG A 368 5.97 4.61 -15.05
N GLY A 369 6.28 4.98 -13.81
CA GLY A 369 6.38 4.07 -12.67
C GLY A 369 5.06 3.76 -11.97
N LEU A 370 3.93 4.37 -12.39
CA LEU A 370 2.65 4.11 -11.75
C LEU A 370 2.16 2.68 -11.99
N VAL A 371 1.87 1.98 -10.91
CA VAL A 371 1.22 0.65 -10.96
C VAL A 371 -0.29 0.85 -11.02
N ALA A 372 -0.88 0.48 -12.16
CA ALA A 372 -2.30 0.73 -12.46
C ALA A 372 -3.25 0.26 -11.34
N GLY A 373 -3.03 -0.94 -10.82
CA GLY A 373 -3.87 -1.52 -9.76
C GLY A 373 -3.94 -0.70 -8.47
N ARG A 374 -2.95 0.16 -8.21
CA ARG A 374 -2.95 1.04 -7.03
C ARG A 374 -3.98 2.17 -7.13
N LEU A 375 -4.49 2.47 -8.32
CA LEU A 375 -5.58 3.43 -8.52
C LEU A 375 -6.92 2.95 -7.94
N THR A 376 -7.06 1.68 -7.59
CA THR A 376 -8.21 1.17 -6.84
C THR A 376 -8.37 1.81 -5.46
N LEU A 377 -7.32 2.41 -4.89
CA LEU A 377 -7.39 3.26 -3.70
C LEU A 377 -8.47 4.35 -3.85
N TYR A 378 -8.49 5.03 -4.99
CA TYR A 378 -9.42 6.14 -5.25
C TYR A 378 -10.82 5.64 -5.59
N MET A 379 -10.92 4.45 -6.17
CA MET A 379 -12.20 3.75 -6.31
C MET A 379 -12.82 3.52 -4.93
N TRP A 380 -12.05 3.00 -3.97
CA TRP A 380 -12.52 2.76 -2.60
C TRP A 380 -12.81 4.04 -1.82
N LEU A 381 -12.09 5.12 -2.09
CA LEU A 381 -12.42 6.44 -1.54
C LEU A 381 -13.79 6.93 -2.07
N ALA A 382 -14.05 6.77 -3.36
CA ALA A 382 -15.35 7.11 -3.96
C ALA A 382 -16.48 6.24 -3.41
N VAL A 383 -16.24 4.93 -3.22
CA VAL A 383 -17.17 4.02 -2.52
C VAL A 383 -17.46 4.52 -1.11
N ALA A 384 -16.45 4.91 -0.35
CA ALA A 384 -16.62 5.44 1.01
C ALA A 384 -17.50 6.69 1.04
N VAL A 385 -17.34 7.61 0.08
CA VAL A 385 -18.20 8.80 -0.07
C VAL A 385 -19.63 8.40 -0.35
N LEU A 386 -19.88 7.53 -1.35
CA LEU A 386 -21.23 7.12 -1.75
C LEU A 386 -21.95 6.33 -0.63
N VAL A 387 -21.25 5.44 0.06
CA VAL A 387 -21.79 4.67 1.19
C VAL A 387 -22.14 5.60 2.36
N SER A 388 -21.26 6.56 2.68
CA SER A 388 -21.55 7.53 3.74
C SER A 388 -22.79 8.36 3.43
N ILE A 389 -22.95 8.83 2.19
CA ILE A 389 -24.14 9.58 1.77
C ILE A 389 -25.40 8.70 1.84
N ALA A 390 -25.32 7.44 1.38
CA ALA A 390 -26.45 6.51 1.43
C ALA A 390 -26.93 6.29 2.88
N ILE A 391 -26.00 6.06 3.81
CA ILE A 391 -26.31 5.85 5.23
C ILE A 391 -26.85 7.14 5.86
N ASP A 392 -26.27 8.29 5.58
CA ASP A 392 -26.70 9.59 6.12
C ASP A 392 -28.14 9.91 5.72
N GLU A 393 -28.47 9.74 4.43
CA GLU A 393 -29.83 9.93 3.94
C GLU A 393 -30.83 8.95 4.53
N PHE A 394 -30.39 7.70 4.68
CA PHE A 394 -31.24 6.70 5.31
C PHE A 394 -31.57 7.09 6.76
N LEU A 395 -30.57 7.45 7.56
CA LEU A 395 -30.75 7.89 8.94
C LEU A 395 -31.63 9.14 9.03
N ALA A 396 -31.43 10.13 8.14
CA ALA A 396 -32.24 11.33 8.07
C ALA A 396 -33.74 11.02 7.81
N ARG A 397 -34.04 10.03 6.97
CA ARG A 397 -35.43 9.60 6.70
C ARG A 397 -36.06 8.93 7.91
N VAL A 398 -35.31 8.06 8.58
CA VAL A 398 -35.77 7.38 9.80
C VAL A 398 -36.13 8.40 10.88
N THR A 399 -35.25 9.39 11.09
CA THR A 399 -35.47 10.44 12.09
C THR A 399 -36.70 11.29 11.76
N ARG A 400 -36.87 11.73 10.51
CA ARG A 400 -38.04 12.52 10.07
C ARG A 400 -39.36 11.75 10.25
N ALA A 401 -39.37 10.45 9.94
CA ALA A 401 -40.57 9.64 10.10
C ALA A 401 -40.92 9.39 11.58
N SER A 402 -39.93 9.34 12.48
CA SER A 402 -40.19 9.23 13.91
C SER A 402 -40.73 10.54 14.49
N THR A 403 -40.19 11.69 14.08
CA THR A 403 -40.69 13.00 14.54
C THR A 403 -42.10 13.29 14.05
N SER A 404 -42.47 12.91 12.82
CA SER A 404 -43.84 13.07 12.29
C SER A 404 -44.85 12.19 13.04
N SER A 405 -44.45 10.99 13.46
CA SER A 405 -45.31 10.11 14.25
C SER A 405 -45.53 10.61 15.70
N HIS A 406 -44.50 11.26 16.30
CA HIS A 406 -44.64 11.88 17.63
C HIS A 406 -45.48 13.17 17.57
N ALA A 407 -45.35 13.98 16.51
CA ALA A 407 -46.18 15.17 16.30
C ALA A 407 -47.65 14.78 16.13
N ALA A 408 -47.92 13.73 15.33
CA ALA A 408 -49.29 13.21 15.16
C ALA A 408 -49.88 12.67 16.47
N ARG A 409 -49.09 12.05 17.35
CA ARG A 409 -49.54 11.58 18.66
C ARG A 409 -49.81 12.75 19.63
N ARG A 410 -49.03 13.81 19.61
CA ARG A 410 -49.28 15.02 20.43
C ARG A 410 -50.53 15.75 20.00
N TYR A 411 -50.81 15.82 18.69
CA TYR A 411 -52.04 16.44 18.17
C TYR A 411 -53.29 15.66 18.54
N SER A 412 -53.27 14.33 18.57
CA SER A 412 -54.38 13.49 19.00
C SER A 412 -54.58 13.49 20.53
N GLY A 413 -53.56 13.81 21.33
CA GLY A 413 -53.64 13.87 22.79
C GLY A 413 -54.16 15.20 23.32
N HIS A 414 -54.01 16.32 22.58
CA HIS A 414 -54.50 17.63 23.00
C HIS A 414 -56.00 17.87 22.70
N HIS A 415 -56.63 17.06 21.86
CA HIS A 415 -58.06 17.13 21.62
C HIS A 415 -58.92 16.21 22.50
N ALA A 416 -58.29 15.47 23.43
CA ALA A 416 -59.01 14.62 24.37
C ALA A 416 -59.46 15.35 25.67
N GLY A 417 -59.23 16.67 25.75
CA GLY A 417 -59.52 17.49 26.95
C GLY A 417 -60.62 18.55 26.79
N SER A 418 -61.36 18.56 25.66
CA SER A 418 -62.50 19.45 25.47
C SER A 418 -63.73 18.63 25.17
N GLU A 419 -64.61 18.55 26.16
CA GLU A 419 -65.96 18.00 26.00
C GLU A 419 -66.76 18.77 24.96
N SER A 420 -66.92 18.20 23.77
CA SER A 420 -68.06 18.43 22.92
C SER A 420 -68.33 17.17 22.08
N ASN A 421 -69.50 16.59 22.30
CA ASN A 421 -70.09 15.46 21.60
C ASN A 421 -70.15 15.67 20.10
N VAL A 422 -69.14 15.22 19.37
CA VAL A 422 -69.29 14.84 17.96
C VAL A 422 -68.37 13.61 17.74
N THR A 423 -68.95 12.45 17.78
CA THR A 423 -68.35 11.18 17.40
C THR A 423 -68.18 11.14 15.87
N ALA A 424 -67.03 11.63 15.39
CA ALA A 424 -66.56 11.24 14.06
C ALA A 424 -65.63 10.02 14.25
N PRO A 425 -65.93 8.86 13.63
CA PRO A 425 -65.06 7.69 13.72
C PRO A 425 -63.73 8.03 13.03
N VAL A 426 -62.65 8.12 13.80
CA VAL A 426 -61.30 8.09 13.23
C VAL A 426 -61.20 6.86 12.35
N SER A 427 -61.21 7.07 11.04
CA SER A 427 -61.37 5.99 10.07
C SER A 427 -60.25 4.97 10.31
N SER A 428 -60.61 3.71 10.47
CA SER A 428 -59.74 2.56 10.65
C SER A 428 -58.61 2.48 9.58
N THR A 429 -58.77 3.24 8.50
CA THR A 429 -57.85 3.40 7.38
C THR A 429 -56.61 4.22 7.74
N THR A 430 -56.71 5.27 8.57
CA THR A 430 -55.53 6.08 9.01
C THR A 430 -54.65 5.32 10.00
N ALA A 431 -55.26 4.61 10.94
CA ALA A 431 -54.51 3.76 11.89
C ALA A 431 -53.83 2.56 11.18
N ARG A 432 -54.51 1.97 10.17
CA ARG A 432 -53.91 0.91 9.33
C ARG A 432 -52.77 1.41 8.44
N ARG A 433 -52.87 2.62 7.87
CA ARG A 433 -51.79 3.26 7.11
C ARG A 433 -50.57 3.55 8.00
N ALA A 434 -50.75 4.10 9.19
CA ALA A 434 -49.69 4.36 10.16
C ALA A 434 -48.96 3.08 10.61
N LYS A 435 -49.72 1.99 10.88
CA LYS A 435 -49.13 0.66 11.20
C LYS A 435 -48.38 0.06 10.02
N ARG A 436 -48.88 0.16 8.79
CA ARG A 436 -48.18 -0.30 7.58
C ARG A 436 -46.90 0.51 7.33
N GLN A 437 -46.95 1.84 7.49
CA GLN A 437 -45.76 2.69 7.36
C GLN A 437 -44.68 2.36 8.42
N ALA A 438 -45.07 2.17 9.67
CA ALA A 438 -44.17 1.77 10.76
C ALA A 438 -43.55 0.37 10.54
N ALA A 439 -44.35 -0.57 10.00
CA ALA A 439 -43.86 -1.90 9.66
C ALA A 439 -42.88 -1.88 8.47
N THR A 440 -43.18 -1.10 7.42
CA THR A 440 -42.27 -0.90 6.27
C THR A 440 -41.00 -0.22 6.70
N GLN A 441 -41.09 0.74 7.59
CA GLN A 441 -39.95 1.47 8.16
C GLN A 441 -39.05 0.56 9.02
N ARG A 442 -39.64 -0.29 9.88
CA ARG A 442 -38.89 -1.32 10.60
C ARG A 442 -38.16 -2.29 9.65
N ARG A 443 -38.85 -2.75 8.60
CA ARG A 443 -38.22 -3.64 7.59
C ARG A 443 -37.06 -2.96 6.85
N MET A 444 -37.19 -1.67 6.52
CA MET A 444 -36.09 -0.90 5.91
C MET A 444 -34.92 -0.69 6.87
N LEU A 445 -35.18 -0.46 8.16
CA LEU A 445 -34.15 -0.38 9.20
C LEU A 445 -33.36 -1.68 9.32
N TRP A 446 -34.07 -2.82 9.39
CA TRP A 446 -33.44 -4.13 9.43
C TRP A 446 -32.64 -4.43 8.16
N ALA A 447 -33.18 -4.13 6.98
CA ALA A 447 -32.49 -4.35 5.72
C ALA A 447 -31.20 -3.53 5.61
N SER A 448 -31.18 -2.30 6.10
CA SER A 448 -29.99 -1.45 6.05
C SER A 448 -28.96 -1.79 7.11
N GLY A 449 -29.41 -2.21 8.30
CA GLY A 449 -28.51 -2.79 9.31
C GLY A 449 -27.85 -4.06 8.79
N VAL A 450 -28.59 -4.91 8.12
CA VAL A 450 -28.08 -6.13 7.47
C VAL A 450 -27.09 -5.78 6.34
N VAL A 451 -27.41 -4.80 5.48
CA VAL A 451 -26.50 -4.37 4.41
C VAL A 451 -25.21 -3.76 4.97
N ALA A 452 -25.29 -2.93 6.00
CA ALA A 452 -24.11 -2.38 6.67
C ALA A 452 -23.29 -3.48 7.36
N THR A 453 -23.95 -4.44 8.01
CA THR A 453 -23.30 -5.59 8.66
C THR A 453 -22.66 -6.51 7.62
N LEU A 454 -23.32 -6.77 6.49
CA LEU A 454 -22.77 -7.58 5.40
C LEU A 454 -21.62 -6.88 4.67
N ALA A 455 -21.67 -5.55 4.52
CA ALA A 455 -20.55 -4.78 3.98
C ALA A 455 -19.33 -4.84 4.93
N VAL A 456 -19.54 -4.69 6.23
CA VAL A 456 -18.50 -4.83 7.26
C VAL A 456 -18.01 -6.27 7.35
N ALA A 457 -18.89 -7.26 7.31
CA ALA A 457 -18.52 -8.68 7.32
C ALA A 457 -17.77 -9.06 6.04
N GLY A 458 -18.16 -8.51 4.88
CA GLY A 458 -17.42 -8.69 3.63
C GLY A 458 -15.99 -8.13 3.69
N LEU A 459 -15.81 -7.00 4.38
CA LEU A 459 -14.48 -6.44 4.63
C LEU A 459 -13.65 -7.30 5.61
N ILE A 460 -14.30 -7.94 6.60
CA ILE A 460 -13.64 -8.83 7.56
C ILE A 460 -13.28 -10.18 6.92
N LEU A 461 -14.10 -10.70 6.00
CA LEU A 461 -13.85 -11.96 5.28
C LEU A 461 -12.69 -11.86 4.27
N VAL A 462 -12.26 -10.65 3.92
CA VAL A 462 -11.05 -10.38 3.12
C VAL A 462 -9.83 -10.19 4.05
N ALA A 463 -9.96 -10.54 5.34
CA ALA A 463 -8.81 -10.52 6.24
C ALA A 463 -7.66 -11.33 5.65
N PRO A 464 -6.43 -10.80 5.68
CA PRO A 464 -5.29 -11.50 5.14
C PRO A 464 -5.23 -12.88 5.77
N ASP A 465 -5.04 -13.90 4.96
CA ASP A 465 -4.57 -15.18 5.43
C ASP A 465 -3.29 -14.85 6.20
N GLY A 466 -3.40 -14.84 7.52
CA GLY A 466 -2.32 -14.41 8.40
C GLY A 466 -1.18 -15.44 8.41
N ARG A 467 -0.65 -15.72 7.24
CA ARG A 467 0.66 -16.37 7.10
C ARG A 467 1.68 -15.37 7.59
N ILE A 468 1.80 -15.39 8.92
CA ILE A 468 2.98 -14.87 9.54
C ILE A 468 4.12 -15.66 8.91
N GLN A 469 4.96 -15.00 8.16
CA GLN A 469 6.31 -15.46 8.13
C GLN A 469 6.81 -15.30 9.56
N ASP A 470 6.79 -16.38 10.33
CA ASP A 470 7.86 -16.55 11.32
C ASP A 470 9.12 -16.20 10.56
N ASP A 471 9.88 -15.21 11.02
CA ASP A 471 11.19 -14.90 10.46
C ASP A 471 11.70 -16.16 9.76
N PRO A 472 11.67 -16.25 8.39
CA PRO A 472 11.94 -17.50 7.69
C PRO A 472 13.30 -18.03 8.06
N THR A 473 14.05 -17.20 8.75
CA THR A 473 15.39 -17.43 9.21
C THR A 473 15.43 -17.75 10.70
N GLY A 474 14.40 -17.47 11.52
CA GLY A 474 14.43 -17.63 12.97
C GLY A 474 15.64 -16.92 13.59
N ALA A 475 16.05 -15.81 13.02
CA ALA A 475 17.45 -15.56 12.84
C ALA A 475 18.02 -14.44 13.70
N SER A 476 17.22 -13.45 14.07
CA SER A 476 17.84 -12.29 14.69
C SER A 476 18.54 -12.63 16.01
N LYS A 477 17.88 -13.34 16.90
CA LYS A 477 18.48 -13.68 18.20
C LYS A 477 19.71 -14.60 18.12
N PRO A 478 19.72 -15.70 17.32
CA PRO A 478 20.92 -16.50 17.14
C PRO A 478 22.05 -15.78 16.39
N PHE A 479 21.73 -14.89 15.46
CA PHE A 479 22.73 -14.06 14.79
C PHE A 479 23.36 -13.06 15.75
N LEU A 480 22.58 -12.43 16.64
CA LEU A 480 23.08 -11.50 17.65
C LEU A 480 23.83 -12.19 18.81
N ALA A 481 24.00 -13.52 18.77
CA ALA A 481 24.81 -14.21 19.77
C ALA A 481 26.27 -13.71 19.72
N HIS A 482 26.82 -13.43 20.89
CA HIS A 482 28.17 -12.88 21.03
C HIS A 482 29.26 -13.62 20.23
N ARG A 483 29.14 -14.95 20.10
CA ARG A 483 30.09 -15.77 19.32
C ARG A 483 30.12 -15.41 17.84
N ILE A 484 28.94 -15.09 17.26
CA ILE A 484 28.82 -14.68 15.86
C ILE A 484 29.29 -13.22 15.74
N GLN A 485 28.80 -12.35 16.61
CA GLN A 485 29.10 -10.92 16.60
C GLN A 485 30.60 -10.64 16.76
N ALA A 486 31.31 -11.44 17.55
CA ALA A 486 32.76 -11.32 17.74
C ALA A 486 33.59 -11.57 16.46
N GLN A 487 33.01 -12.26 15.46
CA GLN A 487 33.64 -12.50 14.17
C GLN A 487 33.47 -11.33 13.19
N ILE A 488 32.52 -10.43 13.45
CA ILE A 488 32.16 -9.35 12.54
C ILE A 488 32.72 -8.03 13.06
N PRO A 489 33.75 -7.47 12.42
CA PRO A 489 34.27 -6.15 12.79
C PRO A 489 33.18 -5.07 12.53
N SER A 490 33.18 -4.03 13.37
CA SER A 490 32.37 -2.84 13.09
C SER A 490 32.82 -2.21 11.77
N ASP A 491 31.89 -1.80 10.95
CA ASP A 491 32.09 -1.27 9.59
C ASP A 491 32.75 -2.28 8.61
N GLY A 492 32.90 -3.55 9.04
CA GLY A 492 33.48 -4.62 8.21
C GLY A 492 32.53 -5.05 7.09
N LEU A 493 33.11 -5.44 5.94
CA LEU A 493 32.37 -6.02 4.84
C LEU A 493 32.09 -7.50 5.12
N VAL A 494 30.83 -7.90 5.03
CA VAL A 494 30.41 -9.28 5.32
C VAL A 494 29.87 -9.94 4.05
N LEU A 495 30.45 -11.11 3.74
CA LEU A 495 29.90 -12.02 2.74
C LEU A 495 28.94 -12.98 3.44
N THR A 496 27.72 -13.12 2.94
CA THR A 496 26.70 -13.94 3.60
C THR A 496 26.20 -15.07 2.70
N TYR A 497 25.69 -16.13 3.34
CA TYR A 497 24.84 -17.12 2.72
C TYR A 497 23.58 -17.32 3.60
N PRO A 498 22.36 -17.16 3.07
CA PRO A 498 22.04 -16.79 1.68
C PRO A 498 22.74 -15.52 1.19
N TYR A 499 22.99 -15.44 -0.13
CA TYR A 499 23.54 -14.23 -0.73
C TYR A 499 22.43 -13.17 -0.80
N PRO A 500 22.65 -11.96 -0.22
CA PRO A 500 21.60 -10.95 -0.14
C PRO A 500 21.32 -10.36 -1.52
N THR A 501 20.22 -10.74 -2.09
CA THR A 501 19.68 -10.27 -3.38
C THR A 501 18.20 -10.61 -3.45
N PHE A 502 17.44 -10.00 -4.38
CA PHE A 502 16.09 -10.49 -4.66
C PHE A 502 16.15 -11.96 -5.15
N PRO A 503 15.31 -12.88 -4.64
CA PRO A 503 14.28 -12.72 -3.61
C PRO A 503 14.73 -13.02 -2.16
N TYR A 504 16.02 -13.10 -1.84
CA TYR A 504 16.52 -13.41 -0.51
C TYR A 504 17.24 -12.23 0.12
N ASP A 505 16.58 -11.59 1.06
CA ASP A 505 17.09 -10.42 1.76
C ASP A 505 17.27 -10.63 3.28
N ALA A 506 17.20 -11.88 3.75
CA ALA A 506 17.38 -12.20 5.16
C ALA A 506 18.64 -11.58 5.79
N PRO A 507 19.81 -11.51 5.13
CA PRO A 507 20.98 -10.82 5.67
C PRO A 507 20.76 -9.32 5.95
N MET A 508 19.83 -8.68 5.26
CA MET A 508 19.44 -7.29 5.54
C MET A 508 18.70 -7.18 6.88
N LEU A 509 17.88 -8.19 7.23
CA LEU A 509 17.25 -8.25 8.55
C LEU A 509 18.33 -8.39 9.66
N TRP A 510 19.34 -9.25 9.46
CA TRP A 510 20.43 -9.39 10.44
C TRP A 510 21.18 -8.08 10.63
N GLN A 511 21.48 -7.39 9.53
CA GLN A 511 22.14 -6.08 9.55
C GLN A 511 21.27 -5.03 10.26
N ALA A 512 19.96 -4.98 9.97
CA ALA A 512 19.04 -4.05 10.59
C ALA A 512 18.91 -4.27 12.12
N GLU A 513 18.82 -5.52 12.55
CA GLU A 513 18.77 -5.92 13.97
C GLU A 513 20.09 -5.66 14.69
N ASP A 514 21.23 -5.74 13.99
CA ASP A 514 22.57 -5.40 14.50
C ASP A 514 22.91 -3.90 14.37
N ASN A 515 21.91 -3.06 14.28
CA ASN A 515 22.07 -1.61 14.19
C ASN A 515 22.94 -1.14 13.01
N LEU A 516 22.87 -1.84 11.88
CA LEU A 516 23.63 -1.54 10.65
C LEU A 516 25.15 -1.47 10.86
N ARG A 517 25.68 -2.24 11.80
CA ARG A 517 27.07 -2.18 12.26
C ARG A 517 28.09 -2.67 11.23
N PHE A 518 27.66 -3.41 10.22
CA PHE A 518 28.51 -3.97 9.17
C PHE A 518 27.93 -3.70 7.78
N LYS A 519 28.74 -3.89 6.73
CA LYS A 519 28.35 -3.72 5.33
C LYS A 519 28.07 -5.07 4.68
N LEU A 520 27.18 -5.07 3.69
CA LEU A 520 26.84 -6.26 2.90
C LEU A 520 27.42 -6.17 1.50
N VAL A 521 27.97 -7.29 1.02
CA VAL A 521 28.43 -7.45 -0.37
C VAL A 521 27.25 -7.25 -1.34
N GLY A 522 26.09 -7.83 -1.03
CA GLY A 522 24.87 -7.74 -1.82
C GLY A 522 23.84 -6.79 -1.22
N GLY A 523 22.58 -7.01 -1.51
CA GLY A 523 21.45 -6.27 -0.99
C GLY A 523 20.24 -6.29 -1.93
N TYR A 524 19.05 -5.99 -1.39
CA TYR A 524 17.81 -5.81 -2.14
C TYR A 524 17.45 -4.32 -2.15
N ALA A 525 17.90 -3.62 -3.18
CA ALA A 525 17.64 -2.21 -3.42
C ALA A 525 17.72 -1.92 -4.93
N LYS A 526 17.47 -0.68 -5.34
CA LYS A 526 17.66 -0.30 -6.74
C LYS A 526 19.10 0.13 -6.97
N PHE A 527 19.80 -0.62 -7.82
CA PHE A 527 21.19 -0.38 -8.19
C PHE A 527 21.33 0.02 -9.67
N PRO A 528 22.17 1.02 -10.01
CA PRO A 528 22.48 1.32 -11.39
C PRO A 528 23.11 0.13 -12.10
N GLY A 529 22.71 -0.10 -13.35
CA GLY A 529 23.28 -1.18 -14.18
C GLY A 529 22.86 -2.60 -13.78
N SER A 530 21.97 -2.76 -12.81
CA SER A 530 21.43 -4.07 -12.44
C SER A 530 20.66 -4.70 -13.62
N PRO A 531 20.88 -5.99 -13.89
CA PRO A 531 20.21 -6.70 -15.00
C PRO A 531 18.74 -6.97 -14.75
N VAL A 532 18.29 -7.05 -13.49
CA VAL A 532 16.92 -7.39 -13.11
C VAL A 532 16.25 -6.21 -12.42
N ALA A 533 15.49 -5.44 -13.16
CA ALA A 533 14.66 -4.34 -12.66
C ALA A 533 15.38 -3.42 -11.63
N TYR A 534 16.70 -3.35 -11.71
CA TYR A 534 17.57 -2.63 -10.77
C TYR A 534 17.59 -3.18 -9.33
N LEU A 535 17.15 -4.42 -9.10
CA LEU A 535 16.99 -4.99 -7.76
C LEU A 535 18.20 -5.76 -7.23
N THR A 536 19.22 -5.96 -8.05
CA THR A 536 20.44 -6.67 -7.66
C THR A 536 21.67 -5.78 -7.80
N PRO A 537 22.60 -5.80 -6.83
CA PRO A 537 23.85 -5.06 -6.96
C PRO A 537 24.71 -5.63 -8.08
N PRO A 538 25.61 -4.82 -8.67
CA PRO A 538 26.66 -5.32 -9.54
C PRO A 538 27.48 -6.39 -8.82
N LEU A 539 27.77 -7.50 -9.51
CA LEU A 539 28.56 -8.58 -8.94
C LEU A 539 30.00 -8.14 -8.71
N LEU A 540 30.53 -8.38 -7.52
CA LEU A 540 31.93 -8.21 -7.23
C LEU A 540 32.77 -9.25 -7.97
N GLN A 541 34.00 -8.88 -8.31
CA GLN A 541 34.94 -9.76 -9.00
C GLN A 541 35.80 -10.54 -8.00
N PRO A 542 36.14 -11.77 -8.31
CA PRO A 542 35.61 -12.58 -9.43
C PRO A 542 34.16 -13.00 -9.22
N THR A 543 33.33 -12.89 -10.25
CA THR A 543 31.88 -13.18 -10.20
C THR A 543 31.54 -14.63 -9.85
N ALA A 544 32.53 -15.53 -9.90
CA ALA A 544 32.35 -16.93 -9.58
C ALA A 544 31.83 -17.16 -8.13
N ILE A 545 32.21 -16.31 -7.16
CA ILE A 545 31.77 -16.46 -5.77
C ILE A 545 30.30 -16.08 -5.58
N PRO A 546 29.81 -14.89 -5.97
CA PRO A 546 28.39 -14.57 -5.91
C PRO A 546 27.53 -15.57 -6.69
N CYS A 547 27.98 -15.99 -7.87
CA CYS A 547 27.27 -16.98 -8.68
C CYS A 547 27.19 -18.36 -8.00
N PHE A 548 28.28 -18.81 -7.38
CA PHE A 548 28.28 -20.06 -6.62
C PHE A 548 27.30 -20.02 -5.43
N LEU A 549 27.31 -18.93 -4.67
CA LEU A 549 26.40 -18.77 -3.53
C LEU A 549 24.95 -18.76 -4.00
N SER A 550 24.65 -18.08 -5.11
CA SER A 550 23.34 -18.07 -5.70
C SER A 550 22.92 -19.45 -6.24
N GLN A 551 23.84 -20.23 -6.83
CA GLN A 551 23.56 -21.61 -7.27
C GLN A 551 23.28 -22.56 -6.10
N ALA A 552 23.97 -22.38 -4.98
CA ALA A 552 23.72 -23.15 -3.77
C ALA A 552 22.35 -22.83 -3.14
N GLU A 553 21.88 -21.59 -3.32
CA GLU A 553 20.57 -21.15 -2.87
C GLU A 553 19.45 -21.60 -3.82
N PHE A 554 19.68 -21.46 -5.12
CA PHE A 554 18.73 -21.78 -6.20
C PHE A 554 19.29 -22.88 -7.10
N PRO A 555 19.01 -24.14 -6.84
CA PRO A 555 19.52 -25.23 -7.67
C PRO A 555 18.90 -25.26 -9.07
N ALA A 556 17.78 -24.57 -9.30
CA ALA A 556 17.16 -24.48 -10.63
C ALA A 556 17.94 -23.52 -11.55
N PRO A 557 18.47 -23.99 -12.70
CA PRO A 557 19.37 -23.20 -13.55
C PRO A 557 18.82 -21.86 -14.03
N ASP A 558 17.50 -21.79 -14.24
CA ASP A 558 16.85 -20.63 -14.85
C ASP A 558 16.75 -19.41 -13.90
N TRP A 559 16.81 -19.64 -12.60
CA TRP A 559 16.63 -18.59 -11.61
C TRP A 559 17.89 -17.76 -11.39
N HIS A 560 19.03 -18.40 -11.13
CA HIS A 560 20.26 -17.64 -10.82
C HIS A 560 20.82 -16.87 -12.02
N SER A 561 20.64 -17.39 -13.24
CA SER A 561 21.03 -16.67 -14.46
C SER A 561 20.13 -15.44 -14.69
N THR A 562 18.86 -15.54 -14.30
CA THR A 562 17.89 -14.45 -14.44
C THR A 562 18.08 -13.39 -13.35
N ILE A 563 18.30 -13.82 -12.10
CA ILE A 563 18.37 -12.91 -10.93
C ILE A 563 19.69 -12.13 -10.89
N LEU A 564 20.82 -12.83 -10.99
CA LEU A 564 22.11 -12.15 -10.90
C LEU A 564 22.65 -11.67 -12.25
N GLY A 565 22.11 -12.11 -13.34
CA GLY A 565 22.56 -11.75 -14.68
C GLY A 565 24.06 -12.06 -14.91
N GLY A 566 24.38 -12.85 -15.91
CA GLY A 566 25.76 -13.19 -16.21
C GLY A 566 26.35 -14.37 -15.43
N CYS A 567 25.59 -15.01 -14.54
CA CYS A 567 26.02 -16.28 -13.95
C CYS A 567 25.89 -17.43 -14.96
N PRO A 568 26.89 -18.32 -15.05
CA PRO A 568 26.81 -19.48 -15.95
C PRO A 568 25.73 -20.46 -15.51
N LEU A 569 25.08 -21.11 -16.46
CA LEU A 569 24.10 -22.18 -16.18
C LEU A 569 24.78 -23.46 -15.63
N ALA A 570 26.05 -23.69 -16.01
CA ALA A 570 26.81 -24.81 -15.51
C ALA A 570 27.15 -24.64 -14.01
N GLN A 571 27.17 -25.78 -13.32
CA GLN A 571 27.51 -25.79 -11.91
C GLN A 571 28.96 -25.30 -11.68
N ILE A 572 29.13 -24.33 -10.79
CA ILE A 572 30.43 -23.76 -10.46
C ILE A 572 31.06 -24.57 -9.34
N ASN A 573 32.26 -25.08 -9.56
CA ASN A 573 33.08 -25.71 -8.54
C ASN A 573 34.17 -24.74 -8.12
N LEU A 574 34.10 -24.28 -6.88
CA LEU A 574 35.09 -23.37 -6.32
C LEU A 574 36.16 -24.12 -5.57
N THR A 575 37.39 -23.55 -5.62
CA THR A 575 38.49 -23.96 -4.79
C THR A 575 38.67 -23.01 -3.60
N PRO A 576 39.28 -23.46 -2.48
CA PRO A 576 39.62 -22.59 -1.36
C PRO A 576 40.44 -21.36 -1.77
N TRP A 577 41.30 -21.52 -2.79
CA TRP A 577 42.10 -20.42 -3.32
C TRP A 577 41.26 -19.30 -3.93
N LEU A 578 40.25 -19.64 -4.75
CA LEU A 578 39.36 -18.65 -5.36
C LEU A 578 38.54 -17.89 -4.33
N LEU A 579 38.09 -18.56 -3.26
CA LEU A 579 37.37 -17.89 -2.17
C LEU A 579 38.31 -16.94 -1.44
N ARG A 580 39.54 -17.36 -1.17
CA ARG A 580 40.56 -16.52 -0.50
C ARG A 580 40.94 -15.29 -1.36
N ASP A 581 41.10 -15.50 -2.66
CA ASP A 581 41.33 -14.43 -3.64
C ASP A 581 40.21 -13.40 -3.64
N PHE A 582 38.94 -13.85 -3.71
CA PHE A 582 37.78 -12.97 -3.63
C PHE A 582 37.76 -12.17 -2.33
N VAL A 583 37.97 -12.82 -1.20
CA VAL A 583 37.96 -12.19 0.12
C VAL A 583 39.03 -11.12 0.21
N ASN A 584 40.26 -11.43 -0.23
CA ASN A 584 41.38 -10.48 -0.20
C ASN A 584 41.16 -9.30 -1.16
N THR A 585 40.74 -9.58 -2.39
CA THR A 585 40.50 -8.56 -3.42
C THR A 585 39.41 -7.58 -3.01
N ASN A 586 38.35 -8.05 -2.37
CA ASN A 586 37.23 -7.22 -1.98
C ASN A 586 37.27 -6.78 -0.51
N HIS A 587 38.34 -7.11 0.23
CA HIS A 587 38.49 -6.76 1.64
C HIS A 587 37.35 -7.25 2.53
N VAL A 588 36.82 -8.46 2.25
CA VAL A 588 35.79 -9.07 3.08
C VAL A 588 36.34 -9.37 4.44
N SER A 589 35.72 -8.90 5.50
CA SER A 589 36.19 -8.98 6.88
C SER A 589 35.64 -10.16 7.68
N ALA A 590 34.51 -10.71 7.21
CA ALA A 590 33.85 -11.89 7.78
C ALA A 590 32.99 -12.60 6.76
N ILE A 591 32.84 -13.90 6.95
CA ILE A 591 31.84 -14.72 6.22
C ILE A 591 30.83 -15.22 7.24
N VAL A 592 29.53 -14.99 6.99
CA VAL A 592 28.46 -15.46 7.85
C VAL A 592 27.48 -16.30 7.04
N LEU A 593 27.23 -17.49 7.55
CA LEU A 593 26.41 -18.47 6.88
C LEU A 593 25.27 -18.92 7.78
N GLN A 594 24.06 -18.95 7.25
CA GLN A 594 22.92 -19.57 7.90
C GLN A 594 22.73 -20.99 7.33
N ARG A 595 22.51 -21.97 8.20
CA ARG A 595 22.13 -23.34 7.79
C ARG A 595 20.68 -23.38 7.31
N ALA A 596 20.39 -22.64 6.25
CA ALA A 596 19.12 -22.58 5.56
C ALA A 596 19.42 -22.46 4.07
N GLY A 597 18.39 -22.62 3.23
CA GLY A 597 18.57 -22.65 1.78
C GLY A 597 18.66 -24.06 1.22
N ALA A 598 18.90 -24.19 -0.08
CA ALA A 598 18.83 -25.47 -0.75
C ALA A 598 20.08 -26.36 -0.51
N ASP A 599 21.28 -25.77 -0.51
CA ASP A 599 22.52 -26.53 -0.36
C ASP A 599 23.57 -25.78 0.53
N PRO A 600 23.26 -25.59 1.82
CA PRO A 600 24.18 -24.93 2.74
C PRO A 600 25.46 -25.71 2.97
N GLU A 601 25.41 -27.05 2.94
CA GLU A 601 26.57 -27.90 3.26
C GLU A 601 27.71 -27.73 2.25
N ARG A 602 27.39 -27.52 0.98
CA ARG A 602 28.38 -27.22 -0.06
C ARG A 602 29.15 -25.93 0.22
N VAL A 603 28.46 -24.90 0.72
CA VAL A 603 29.08 -23.63 1.10
C VAL A 603 29.90 -23.80 2.38
N ILE A 604 29.37 -24.52 3.38
CA ILE A 604 30.07 -24.80 4.65
C ILE A 604 31.38 -25.51 4.39
N GLN A 605 31.39 -26.55 3.55
CA GLN A 605 32.57 -27.30 3.21
C GLN A 605 33.64 -26.41 2.59
N LEU A 606 33.29 -25.57 1.61
CA LEU A 606 34.21 -24.64 0.97
C LEU A 606 34.84 -23.66 1.97
N VAL A 607 33.98 -23.00 2.78
CA VAL A 607 34.46 -21.98 3.73
C VAL A 607 35.30 -22.60 4.85
N THR A 608 34.86 -23.77 5.36
CA THR A 608 35.64 -24.52 6.38
C THR A 608 36.98 -24.98 5.85
N ALA A 609 37.06 -25.46 4.62
CA ALA A 609 38.31 -25.85 3.98
C ALA A 609 39.26 -24.64 3.77
N THR A 610 38.71 -23.42 3.68
CA THR A 610 39.47 -22.19 3.45
C THR A 610 39.96 -21.54 4.75
N TYR A 611 39.10 -21.45 5.77
CA TYR A 611 39.30 -20.67 6.99
C TYR A 611 39.26 -21.50 8.27
N GLY A 612 39.09 -22.81 8.21
CA GLY A 612 39.02 -23.67 9.38
C GLY A 612 37.64 -23.69 10.04
N GLN A 613 37.61 -24.09 11.31
CA GLN A 613 36.37 -24.26 12.04
C GLN A 613 35.69 -22.92 12.34
N PRO A 614 34.35 -22.83 12.13
CA PRO A 614 33.61 -21.60 12.40
C PRO A 614 33.31 -21.37 13.88
N ALA A 615 33.01 -20.13 14.22
CA ALA A 615 32.21 -19.84 15.40
C ALA A 615 30.74 -20.22 15.10
N GLU A 616 30.09 -20.95 15.99
CA GLU A 616 28.76 -21.51 15.76
C GLU A 616 27.75 -21.02 16.79
N SER A 617 26.55 -20.69 16.33
CA SER A 617 25.39 -20.37 17.16
C SER A 617 24.11 -20.87 16.49
N ARG A 618 23.52 -21.96 16.98
CA ARG A 618 22.34 -22.60 16.41
C ARG A 618 22.47 -22.85 14.89
N ARG A 619 21.82 -21.98 14.08
CA ARG A 619 21.81 -22.08 12.62
C ARG A 619 22.89 -21.24 11.95
N PHE A 620 23.68 -20.46 12.72
CA PHE A 620 24.70 -19.56 12.18
C PHE A 620 26.10 -20.09 12.36
N LEU A 621 26.88 -19.91 11.32
CA LEU A 621 28.31 -20.15 11.30
C LEU A 621 28.99 -18.85 10.89
N ALA A 622 30.07 -18.46 11.53
CA ALA A 622 30.80 -17.28 11.21
C ALA A 622 32.32 -17.51 11.24
N TRP A 623 33.00 -16.93 10.28
CA TRP A 623 34.47 -16.94 10.16
C TRP A 623 34.93 -15.50 10.05
N ARG A 624 35.96 -15.17 10.79
CA ARG A 624 36.72 -13.96 10.54
C ARG A 624 37.75 -14.26 9.45
N THR A 625 37.84 -13.39 8.43
CA THR A 625 38.70 -13.61 7.26
C THR A 625 39.98 -12.83 7.35
#